data_95eefae2dc9f18ef9664210e5d37ffc8
#
_entry.id   95eefae2dc9f18ef9664210e5d37ffc8
#
_cell.length_a   1.000
_cell.length_b   1.000
_cell.length_c   1.000
_cell.angle_alpha   90.00
_cell.angle_beta   90.00
_cell.angle_gamma   90.00
#
_symmetry.space_group_name_H-M   'P 1'
#
loop_
_entity.id
_entity.type
_entity.pdbx_description
1 polymer ?
#
loop_
_entity_poly.entity_id
_entity_poly.type
_entity_poly.pdbx_seq_one_letter_code
_entity_poly.pdbx_strand_id
1 'polypeptide(L)'
;MTTQPIYLDYAATTPVDPRVAAKMIPYLTELFGNPASRSHAYGWVAEEAVELAREQVATLIGADPKEIVWTSGATESNNLAIKGAARFYAASRGKHLITPKTEHKSVLDTCRELEREGFTVTYLDVEPNGLIDLEKLAAAIRPDTVLVSTMYVNNEIGVIQDVAAIGTLCREKGVIYHVDAAQAAGKVEIDLAKTPIDLLSLSAHKSYGPKGIGALYVRRKPRVRLEALIHGGGHERGLRSGT
;
A
#
# COMPACT_ATOMS: atom_id res chain seq x y z
N MET A 1 40.30 -12.94 -0.22
CA MET A 1 39.00 -12.35 -0.54
C MET A 1 37.94 -13.27 0.05
N THR A 2 37.23 -12.85 1.05
CA THR A 2 36.10 -13.62 1.59
C THR A 2 34.99 -13.60 0.55
N THR A 3 34.70 -14.75 -0.08
CA THR A 3 33.53 -14.89 -0.96
C THR A 3 32.28 -14.67 -0.13
N GLN A 4 31.47 -13.66 -0.47
CA GLN A 4 30.18 -13.49 0.19
C GLN A 4 29.31 -14.74 -0.04
N PRO A 5 28.49 -15.15 0.95
CA PRO A 5 27.57 -16.25 0.75
C PRO A 5 26.54 -15.93 -0.35
N ILE A 6 25.99 -16.96 -0.97
CA ILE A 6 24.88 -16.80 -1.93
C ILE A 6 23.64 -16.31 -1.19
N TYR A 7 23.11 -15.16 -1.62
CA TYR A 7 21.89 -14.59 -1.05
C TYR A 7 20.65 -15.16 -1.77
N LEU A 8 19.76 -15.79 -1.02
CA LEU A 8 18.54 -16.42 -1.55
C LEU A 8 17.23 -15.85 -0.97
N ASP A 9 17.30 -14.92 -0.03
CA ASP A 9 16.12 -14.35 0.65
C ASP A 9 15.53 -13.13 -0.08
N TYR A 10 15.13 -13.34 -1.34
CA TYR A 10 14.55 -12.27 -2.17
C TYR A 10 13.14 -11.83 -1.73
N ALA A 11 12.50 -12.56 -0.80
CA ALA A 11 11.26 -12.13 -0.18
C ALA A 11 11.47 -11.03 0.88
N ALA A 12 12.65 -11.01 1.53
CA ALA A 12 13.00 -9.95 2.49
C ALA A 12 13.35 -8.64 1.77
N THR A 13 14.22 -8.69 0.77
CA THR A 13 14.63 -7.54 -0.07
C THR A 13 15.34 -8.02 -1.32
N THR A 14 15.43 -7.14 -2.32
CA THR A 14 16.19 -7.40 -3.56
C THR A 14 17.34 -6.42 -3.72
N PRO A 15 18.41 -6.75 -4.47
CA PRO A 15 19.34 -5.73 -4.95
C PRO A 15 18.60 -4.72 -5.86
N VAL A 16 19.11 -3.50 -5.93
CA VAL A 16 18.59 -2.54 -6.92
C VAL A 16 19.06 -2.95 -8.30
N ASP A 17 18.14 -3.00 -9.27
CA ASP A 17 18.51 -3.25 -10.66
C ASP A 17 19.46 -2.15 -11.16
N PRO A 18 20.58 -2.49 -11.84
CA PRO A 18 21.52 -1.48 -12.36
C PRO A 18 20.86 -0.42 -13.25
N ARG A 19 19.81 -0.77 -13.99
CA ARG A 19 19.06 0.17 -14.83
C ARG A 19 18.27 1.16 -13.97
N VAL A 20 17.73 0.72 -12.84
CA VAL A 20 17.06 1.58 -11.85
C VAL A 20 18.07 2.52 -11.21
N ALA A 21 19.20 2.00 -10.74
CA ALA A 21 20.27 2.81 -10.16
C ALA A 21 20.76 3.88 -11.13
N ALA A 22 21.01 3.51 -12.40
CA ALA A 22 21.44 4.46 -13.43
C ALA A 22 20.44 5.58 -13.69
N LYS A 23 19.13 5.30 -13.58
CA LYS A 23 18.07 6.33 -13.69
C LYS A 23 17.99 7.24 -12.46
N MET A 24 18.35 6.75 -11.27
CA MET A 24 18.27 7.52 -10.04
C MET A 24 19.46 8.45 -9.82
N ILE A 25 20.67 8.01 -10.18
CA ILE A 25 21.93 8.72 -9.91
C ILE A 25 21.90 10.20 -10.33
N PRO A 26 21.42 10.58 -11.53
CA PRO A 26 21.38 11.99 -11.94
C PRO A 26 20.57 12.89 -10.99
N TYR A 27 19.54 12.37 -10.34
CA TYR A 27 18.71 13.13 -9.41
C TYR A 27 19.39 13.38 -8.05
N LEU A 28 20.49 12.68 -7.77
CA LEU A 28 21.28 12.90 -6.55
C LEU A 28 22.27 14.04 -6.69
N THR A 29 22.71 14.36 -7.91
CA THR A 29 23.85 15.27 -8.14
C THR A 29 23.59 16.37 -9.18
N GLU A 30 22.85 16.07 -10.24
CA GLU A 30 22.66 16.95 -11.39
C GLU A 30 21.23 17.51 -11.47
N LEU A 31 20.22 16.66 -11.35
CA LEU A 31 18.79 16.97 -11.47
C LEU A 31 18.11 17.06 -10.08
N PHE A 32 18.80 17.64 -9.10
CA PHE A 32 18.45 17.64 -7.68
C PHE A 32 17.31 18.62 -7.30
N GLY A 33 16.56 19.13 -8.27
CA GLY A 33 15.49 20.10 -8.03
C GLY A 33 14.39 19.58 -7.10
N ASN A 34 13.78 20.48 -6.32
CA ASN A 34 12.62 20.16 -5.52
C ASN A 34 11.36 20.21 -6.39
N PRO A 35 10.58 19.12 -6.53
CA PRO A 35 9.37 19.09 -7.37
C PRO A 35 8.26 20.04 -6.89
N ALA A 36 8.32 20.53 -5.65
CA ALA A 36 7.38 21.53 -5.13
C ALA A 36 7.75 22.97 -5.56
N SER A 37 8.94 23.20 -6.14
CA SER A 37 9.39 24.52 -6.60
C SER A 37 8.84 24.83 -7.98
N ARG A 38 7.81 25.68 -8.05
CA ARG A 38 7.08 25.98 -9.30
C ARG A 38 7.63 27.18 -10.10
N SER A 39 8.60 27.92 -9.56
CA SER A 39 9.06 29.19 -10.11
C SER A 39 10.30 29.09 -11.00
N HIS A 40 10.89 27.92 -11.17
CA HIS A 40 12.13 27.73 -11.93
C HIS A 40 12.30 26.32 -12.51
N ALA A 41 13.15 26.19 -13.53
CA ALA A 41 13.32 24.98 -14.32
C ALA A 41 13.78 23.75 -13.50
N TYR A 42 14.59 23.92 -12.46
CA TYR A 42 15.00 22.81 -11.60
C TYR A 42 13.79 22.09 -10.97
N GLY A 43 12.80 22.85 -10.51
CA GLY A 43 11.57 22.29 -9.95
C GLY A 43 10.72 21.61 -11.03
N TRP A 44 10.59 22.19 -12.21
CA TRP A 44 9.80 21.61 -13.30
C TRP A 44 10.33 20.27 -13.78
N VAL A 45 11.67 20.16 -13.95
CA VAL A 45 12.32 18.90 -14.32
C VAL A 45 12.10 17.81 -13.27
N ALA A 46 12.18 18.17 -11.99
CA ALA A 46 11.92 17.23 -10.90
C ALA A 46 10.43 16.82 -10.84
N GLU A 47 9.50 17.78 -11.02
CA GLU A 47 8.05 17.50 -11.06
C GLU A 47 7.70 16.56 -12.21
N GLU A 48 8.22 16.82 -13.42
CA GLU A 48 8.03 15.96 -14.60
C GLU A 48 8.48 14.52 -14.34
N ALA A 49 9.67 14.34 -13.74
CA ALA A 49 10.19 13.02 -13.40
C ALA A 49 9.33 12.28 -12.37
N VAL A 50 8.84 12.98 -11.35
CA VAL A 50 7.95 12.41 -10.33
C VAL A 50 6.61 12.00 -10.94
N GLU A 51 6.02 12.83 -11.81
CA GLU A 51 4.74 12.51 -12.43
C GLU A 51 4.88 11.38 -13.47
N LEU A 52 5.97 11.33 -14.24
CA LEU A 52 6.26 10.20 -15.13
C LEU A 52 6.37 8.87 -14.33
N ALA A 53 7.09 8.88 -13.21
CA ALA A 53 7.19 7.71 -12.34
C ALA A 53 5.82 7.30 -11.77
N ARG A 54 4.99 8.28 -11.43
CA ARG A 54 3.61 8.05 -10.95
C ARG A 54 2.74 7.39 -12.02
N GLU A 55 2.83 7.83 -13.27
CA GLU A 55 2.15 7.23 -14.42
C GLU A 55 2.60 5.78 -14.65
N GLN A 56 3.90 5.51 -14.54
CA GLN A 56 4.44 4.16 -14.69
C GLN A 56 3.91 3.20 -13.61
N VAL A 57 3.87 3.63 -12.35
CA VAL A 57 3.31 2.82 -11.25
C VAL A 57 1.80 2.62 -11.44
N ALA A 58 1.08 3.66 -11.82
CA ALA A 58 -0.36 3.56 -12.07
C ALA A 58 -0.67 2.59 -13.22
N THR A 59 0.08 2.68 -14.31
CA THR A 59 -0.05 1.77 -15.47
C THR A 59 0.21 0.31 -15.07
N LEU A 60 1.22 0.06 -14.23
CA LEU A 60 1.57 -1.29 -13.77
C LEU A 60 0.42 -1.99 -13.04
N ILE A 61 -0.44 -1.24 -12.35
CA ILE A 61 -1.53 -1.79 -11.54
C ILE A 61 -2.93 -1.47 -12.09
N GLY A 62 -3.02 -0.89 -13.29
CA GLY A 62 -4.31 -0.54 -13.92
C GLY A 62 -5.07 0.58 -13.19
N ALA A 63 -4.36 1.61 -12.69
CA ALA A 63 -4.91 2.75 -11.94
C ALA A 63 -4.75 4.08 -12.68
N ASP A 64 -5.46 5.12 -12.22
CA ASP A 64 -5.21 6.51 -12.62
C ASP A 64 -3.99 7.07 -11.82
N PRO A 65 -3.05 7.80 -12.44
CA PRO A 65 -1.92 8.41 -11.72
C PRO A 65 -2.34 9.24 -10.50
N LYS A 66 -3.50 9.88 -10.56
CA LYS A 66 -4.05 10.65 -9.43
C LYS A 66 -4.49 9.80 -8.24
N GLU A 67 -4.50 8.48 -8.37
CA GLU A 67 -4.79 7.53 -7.30
C GLU A 67 -3.53 7.04 -6.58
N ILE A 68 -2.34 7.40 -7.07
CA ILE A 68 -1.06 7.04 -6.47
C ILE A 68 -0.61 8.13 -5.49
N VAL A 69 -0.20 7.70 -4.30
CA VAL A 69 0.40 8.53 -3.23
C VAL A 69 1.76 7.96 -2.90
N TRP A 70 2.82 8.76 -3.01
CA TRP A 70 4.18 8.33 -2.66
C TRP A 70 4.33 8.21 -1.15
N THR A 71 5.01 7.15 -0.73
CA THR A 71 5.32 6.85 0.68
C THR A 71 6.79 6.40 0.80
N SER A 72 7.27 6.16 2.01
CA SER A 72 8.61 5.63 2.25
C SER A 72 8.72 4.11 2.10
N GLY A 73 7.60 3.42 1.86
CA GLY A 73 7.54 1.96 1.72
C GLY A 73 6.19 1.40 2.14
N ALA A 74 6.02 0.07 2.02
CA ALA A 74 4.76 -0.59 2.35
C ALA A 74 4.34 -0.39 3.82
N THR A 75 5.28 -0.29 4.75
CA THR A 75 4.96 -0.03 6.16
C THR A 75 4.24 1.30 6.34
N GLU A 76 4.73 2.39 5.74
CA GLU A 76 4.04 3.68 5.76
C GLU A 76 2.71 3.59 5.00
N SER A 77 2.68 2.95 3.84
CA SER A 77 1.46 2.76 3.06
C SER A 77 0.37 2.04 3.84
N ASN A 78 0.71 0.93 4.53
CA ASN A 78 -0.22 0.17 5.38
C ASN A 78 -0.75 1.03 6.54
N ASN A 79 0.13 1.79 7.22
CA ASN A 79 -0.29 2.69 8.28
C ASN A 79 -1.23 3.79 7.75
N LEU A 80 -0.89 4.44 6.63
CA LEU A 80 -1.70 5.49 6.03
C LEU A 80 -3.07 4.94 5.56
N ALA A 81 -3.09 3.77 4.94
CA ALA A 81 -4.31 3.12 4.50
C ALA A 81 -5.22 2.79 5.68
N ILE A 82 -4.69 2.05 6.66
CA ILE A 82 -5.49 1.47 7.75
C ILE A 82 -5.89 2.56 8.76
N LYS A 83 -4.93 3.33 9.31
CA LYS A 83 -5.23 4.41 10.26
C LYS A 83 -5.99 5.54 9.61
N GLY A 84 -5.57 5.94 8.40
CA GLY A 84 -6.22 7.04 7.67
C GLY A 84 -7.68 6.75 7.36
N ALA A 85 -8.02 5.54 6.89
CA ALA A 85 -9.40 5.15 6.66
C ALA A 85 -10.17 4.97 7.97
N ALA A 86 -9.62 4.22 8.94
CA ALA A 86 -10.27 3.97 10.22
C ALA A 86 -10.68 5.27 10.91
N ARG A 87 -9.75 6.22 11.04
CA ARG A 87 -10.00 7.51 11.72
C ARG A 87 -10.99 8.38 10.94
N PHE A 88 -10.82 8.48 9.62
CA PHE A 88 -11.71 9.29 8.79
C PHE A 88 -13.18 8.83 8.87
N TYR A 89 -13.40 7.51 8.85
CA TYR A 89 -14.75 6.94 8.83
C TYR A 89 -15.31 6.60 10.22
N ALA A 90 -14.54 6.74 11.29
CA ALA A 90 -14.96 6.36 12.65
C ALA A 90 -16.30 6.93 13.07
N ALA A 91 -16.53 8.24 12.84
CA ALA A 91 -17.76 8.92 13.25
C ALA A 91 -18.99 8.55 12.39
N SER A 92 -18.78 8.15 11.13
CA SER A 92 -19.87 7.92 10.17
C SER A 92 -20.22 6.47 9.91
N ARG A 93 -19.27 5.55 10.14
CA ARG A 93 -19.44 4.12 9.84
C ARG A 93 -19.23 3.20 11.03
N GLY A 94 -18.41 3.59 11.99
CA GLY A 94 -18.08 2.80 13.16
C GLY A 94 -16.60 2.57 13.36
N LYS A 95 -16.26 1.65 14.27
CA LYS A 95 -14.88 1.45 14.76
C LYS A 95 -14.45 -0.02 14.73
N HIS A 96 -14.89 -0.79 13.75
CA HIS A 96 -14.48 -2.19 13.61
C HIS A 96 -13.64 -2.41 12.36
N LEU A 97 -12.56 -3.19 12.53
CA LEU A 97 -11.68 -3.64 11.44
C LEU A 97 -11.56 -5.17 11.44
N ILE A 98 -11.23 -5.73 10.28
CA ILE A 98 -10.98 -7.17 10.13
C ILE A 98 -9.65 -7.36 9.40
N THR A 99 -8.82 -8.28 9.90
CA THR A 99 -7.56 -8.67 9.27
C THR A 99 -7.19 -10.11 9.63
N PRO A 100 -6.53 -10.87 8.74
CA PRO A 100 -6.00 -12.20 9.10
C PRO A 100 -4.88 -12.11 10.12
N LYS A 101 -4.71 -13.18 10.93
CA LYS A 101 -3.58 -13.32 11.88
C LYS A 101 -2.22 -13.46 11.18
N THR A 102 -2.22 -13.84 9.91
CA THR A 102 -1.02 -14.11 9.10
C THR A 102 -0.46 -12.86 8.39
N GLU A 103 -1.00 -11.68 8.67
CA GLU A 103 -0.55 -10.43 8.09
C GLU A 103 0.86 -10.02 8.57
N HIS A 104 1.51 -9.17 7.76
CA HIS A 104 2.76 -8.55 8.15
C HIS A 104 2.59 -7.68 9.42
N LYS A 105 3.65 -7.56 10.24
CA LYS A 105 3.63 -6.76 11.48
C LYS A 105 3.16 -5.32 11.26
N SER A 106 3.47 -4.70 10.12
CA SER A 106 3.00 -3.34 9.81
C SER A 106 1.48 -3.21 9.72
N VAL A 107 0.76 -4.31 9.47
CA VAL A 107 -0.71 -4.37 9.52
C VAL A 107 -1.16 -4.69 10.95
N LEU A 108 -0.63 -5.77 11.54
CA LEU A 108 -1.05 -6.24 12.88
C LEU A 108 -0.79 -5.20 13.98
N ASP A 109 0.41 -4.58 13.99
CA ASP A 109 0.75 -3.58 15.00
C ASP A 109 -0.02 -2.28 14.78
N THR A 110 -0.34 -1.94 13.52
CA THR A 110 -1.24 -0.82 13.19
C THR A 110 -2.65 -1.07 13.72
N CYS A 111 -3.17 -2.29 13.58
CA CYS A 111 -4.46 -2.68 14.16
C CYS A 111 -4.43 -2.61 15.69
N ARG A 112 -3.38 -3.12 16.33
CA ARG A 112 -3.21 -3.03 17.81
C ARG A 112 -3.15 -1.59 18.31
N GLU A 113 -2.56 -0.68 17.54
CA GLU A 113 -2.56 0.73 17.90
C GLU A 113 -3.96 1.33 17.81
N LEU A 114 -4.74 0.99 16.80
CA LEU A 114 -6.14 1.42 16.70
C LEU A 114 -7.00 0.85 17.83
N GLU A 115 -6.72 -0.37 18.34
CA GLU A 115 -7.39 -0.91 19.53
C GLU A 115 -7.17 -0.01 20.76
N ARG A 116 -5.96 0.57 20.92
CA ARG A 116 -5.68 1.56 21.99
C ARG A 116 -6.44 2.87 21.81
N GLU A 117 -6.80 3.19 20.54
CA GLU A 117 -7.64 4.35 20.20
C GLU A 117 -9.15 4.05 20.33
N GLY A 118 -9.53 2.85 20.82
CA GLY A 118 -10.92 2.45 21.04
C GLY A 118 -11.61 1.85 19.83
N PHE A 119 -10.85 1.37 18.83
CA PHE A 119 -11.37 0.50 17.77
C PHE A 119 -11.45 -0.95 18.25
N THR A 120 -12.22 -1.76 17.58
CA THR A 120 -12.25 -3.22 17.75
C THR A 120 -11.70 -3.90 16.49
N VAL A 121 -10.93 -4.97 16.66
CA VAL A 121 -10.35 -5.70 15.54
C VAL A 121 -10.72 -7.18 15.64
N THR A 122 -11.25 -7.73 14.55
CA THR A 122 -11.40 -9.17 14.38
C THR A 122 -10.17 -9.71 13.65
N TYR A 123 -9.39 -10.54 14.32
CA TYR A 123 -8.26 -11.27 13.74
C TYR A 123 -8.73 -12.63 13.26
N LEU A 124 -8.87 -12.81 11.94
CA LEU A 124 -9.33 -14.07 11.34
C LEU A 124 -8.23 -15.14 11.37
N ASP A 125 -8.61 -16.35 11.67
CA ASP A 125 -7.80 -17.52 11.37
C ASP A 125 -7.91 -17.84 9.87
N VAL A 126 -6.81 -18.27 9.28
CA VAL A 126 -6.78 -18.80 7.92
C VAL A 126 -7.00 -20.31 7.93
N GLU A 127 -7.40 -20.86 6.80
CA GLU A 127 -7.53 -22.31 6.60
C GLU A 127 -6.12 -22.98 6.63
N PRO A 128 -6.02 -24.31 6.80
CA PRO A 128 -4.74 -25.03 6.82
C PRO A 128 -3.87 -24.82 5.57
N ASN A 129 -4.49 -24.45 4.43
CA ASN A 129 -3.79 -24.08 3.20
C ASN A 129 -3.37 -22.60 3.16
N GLY A 130 -3.65 -21.82 4.22
CA GLY A 130 -3.32 -20.41 4.34
C GLY A 130 -4.31 -19.45 3.67
N LEU A 131 -5.38 -19.94 3.06
CA LEU A 131 -6.41 -19.09 2.44
C LEU A 131 -7.42 -18.56 3.48
N ILE A 132 -7.99 -17.40 3.17
CA ILE A 132 -9.09 -16.81 3.93
C ILE A 132 -10.40 -17.53 3.51
N ASP A 133 -11.15 -18.02 4.49
CA ASP A 133 -12.49 -18.52 4.29
C ASP A 133 -13.46 -17.35 4.11
N LEU A 134 -14.10 -17.27 2.94
CA LEU A 134 -15.02 -16.18 2.59
C LEU A 134 -16.30 -16.20 3.44
N GLU A 135 -16.79 -17.36 3.86
CA GLU A 135 -17.97 -17.47 4.72
C GLU A 135 -17.65 -16.94 6.12
N LYS A 136 -16.47 -17.29 6.67
CA LYS A 136 -16.02 -16.75 7.95
C LYS A 136 -15.78 -15.24 7.88
N LEU A 137 -15.20 -14.75 6.78
CA LEU A 137 -15.03 -13.32 6.56
C LEU A 137 -16.39 -12.62 6.50
N ALA A 138 -17.34 -13.16 5.73
CA ALA A 138 -18.69 -12.59 5.60
C ALA A 138 -19.42 -12.54 6.96
N ALA A 139 -19.28 -13.59 7.77
CA ALA A 139 -19.87 -13.67 9.11
C ALA A 139 -19.22 -12.69 10.11
N ALA A 140 -17.92 -12.36 9.90
CA ALA A 140 -17.20 -11.41 10.75
C ALA A 140 -17.53 -9.94 10.43
N ILE A 141 -18.07 -9.64 9.24
CA ILE A 141 -18.46 -8.28 8.85
C ILE A 141 -19.70 -7.87 9.63
N ARG A 142 -19.59 -6.80 10.39
CA ARG A 142 -20.63 -6.19 11.23
C ARG A 142 -21.11 -4.86 10.63
N PRO A 143 -22.26 -4.31 11.08
CA PRO A 143 -22.73 -3.00 10.62
C PRO A 143 -21.75 -1.84 10.88
N ASP A 144 -20.88 -1.96 11.90
CA ASP A 144 -19.86 -0.99 12.27
C ASP A 144 -18.46 -1.33 11.70
N THR A 145 -18.36 -2.29 10.78
CA THR A 145 -17.10 -2.62 10.10
C THR A 145 -16.74 -1.55 9.07
N VAL A 146 -15.59 -0.93 9.25
CA VAL A 146 -15.08 0.14 8.37
C VAL A 146 -14.18 -0.42 7.29
N LEU A 147 -13.30 -1.37 7.65
CA LEU A 147 -12.22 -1.81 6.80
C LEU A 147 -11.90 -3.29 6.99
N VAL A 148 -11.65 -3.96 5.88
CA VAL A 148 -10.98 -5.27 5.80
C VAL A 148 -9.59 -5.03 5.22
N SER A 149 -8.55 -5.61 5.84
CA SER A 149 -7.17 -5.54 5.34
C SER A 149 -6.62 -6.95 5.19
N THR A 150 -6.12 -7.28 3.99
CA THR A 150 -5.49 -8.58 3.72
C THR A 150 -4.23 -8.43 2.89
N MET A 151 -3.28 -9.34 3.07
CA MET A 151 -2.12 -9.45 2.19
C MET A 151 -2.51 -10.16 0.89
N TYR A 152 -1.97 -9.72 -0.25
CA TYR A 152 -2.21 -10.39 -1.53
C TYR A 152 -1.40 -11.68 -1.64
N VAL A 153 -0.08 -11.57 -1.44
CA VAL A 153 0.86 -12.71 -1.42
C VAL A 153 1.56 -12.73 -0.08
N ASN A 154 1.44 -13.83 0.65
CA ASN A 154 2.05 -13.94 1.97
C ASN A 154 3.58 -14.06 1.87
N ASN A 155 4.30 -13.28 2.67
CA ASN A 155 5.76 -13.21 2.64
C ASN A 155 6.47 -14.42 3.25
N GLU A 156 5.79 -15.21 4.08
CA GLU A 156 6.35 -16.38 4.76
C GLU A 156 6.02 -17.69 4.03
N ILE A 157 4.76 -17.88 3.67
CA ILE A 157 4.26 -19.16 3.12
C ILE A 157 3.92 -19.09 1.62
N GLY A 158 4.01 -17.89 1.00
CA GLY A 158 3.81 -17.71 -0.44
C GLY A 158 2.37 -17.87 -0.93
N VAL A 159 1.39 -18.00 -0.03
CA VAL A 159 -0.02 -18.13 -0.41
C VAL A 159 -0.53 -16.88 -1.08
N ILE A 160 -1.25 -17.04 -2.19
CA ILE A 160 -1.91 -15.97 -2.94
C ILE A 160 -3.39 -15.99 -2.57
N GLN A 161 -3.89 -14.90 -1.99
CA GLN A 161 -5.31 -14.75 -1.64
C GLN A 161 -6.15 -14.41 -2.86
N ASP A 162 -7.41 -14.87 -2.88
CA ASP A 162 -8.40 -14.43 -3.88
C ASP A 162 -8.91 -13.02 -3.54
N VAL A 163 -8.07 -12.02 -3.84
CA VAL A 163 -8.40 -10.61 -3.58
C VAL A 163 -9.61 -10.12 -4.37
N ALA A 164 -9.94 -10.77 -5.49
CA ALA A 164 -11.12 -10.42 -6.29
C ALA A 164 -12.42 -10.84 -5.57
N ALA A 165 -12.46 -12.07 -5.06
CA ALA A 165 -13.61 -12.56 -4.30
C ALA A 165 -13.78 -11.79 -2.97
N ILE A 166 -12.69 -11.58 -2.22
CA ILE A 166 -12.69 -10.77 -0.99
C ILE A 166 -13.18 -9.35 -1.27
N GLY A 167 -12.64 -8.71 -2.30
CA GLY A 167 -13.02 -7.36 -2.68
C GLY A 167 -14.47 -7.23 -3.13
N THR A 168 -15.00 -8.24 -3.84
CA THR A 168 -16.41 -8.31 -4.22
C THR A 168 -17.30 -8.37 -2.98
N LEU A 169 -16.99 -9.24 -2.03
CA LEU A 169 -17.68 -9.34 -0.76
C LEU A 169 -17.66 -8.02 0.02
N CYS A 170 -16.48 -7.39 0.13
CA CYS A 170 -16.34 -6.10 0.82
C CYS A 170 -17.20 -5.01 0.16
N ARG A 171 -17.19 -4.97 -1.18
CA ARG A 171 -18.00 -4.00 -1.95
C ARG A 171 -19.49 -4.20 -1.75
N GLU A 172 -19.99 -5.44 -1.76
CA GLU A 172 -21.39 -5.78 -1.48
C GLU A 172 -21.82 -5.37 -0.07
N LYS A 173 -20.91 -5.48 0.89
CA LYS A 173 -21.14 -5.11 2.29
C LYS A 173 -20.87 -3.61 2.57
N GLY A 174 -20.39 -2.84 1.59
CA GLY A 174 -20.07 -1.43 1.76
C GLY A 174 -18.84 -1.15 2.62
N VAL A 175 -17.95 -2.12 2.81
CA VAL A 175 -16.74 -2.06 3.62
C VAL A 175 -15.54 -1.70 2.73
N ILE A 176 -14.63 -0.87 3.24
CA ILE A 176 -13.39 -0.51 2.53
C ILE A 176 -12.45 -1.72 2.52
N TYR A 177 -11.88 -2.02 1.35
CA TYR A 177 -10.93 -3.10 1.20
C TYR A 177 -9.52 -2.59 0.94
N HIS A 178 -8.62 -2.89 1.86
CA HIS A 178 -7.17 -2.64 1.76
C HIS A 178 -6.42 -3.94 1.47
N VAL A 179 -5.45 -3.86 0.57
CA VAL A 179 -4.56 -4.98 0.20
C VAL A 179 -3.11 -4.58 0.40
N ASP A 180 -2.37 -5.34 1.21
CA ASP A 180 -0.91 -5.27 1.24
C ASP A 180 -0.34 -6.06 0.05
N ALA A 181 0.11 -5.36 -0.99
CA ALA A 181 0.67 -5.93 -2.20
C ALA A 181 2.21 -5.86 -2.25
N ALA A 182 2.89 -5.68 -1.10
CA ALA A 182 4.34 -5.56 -1.04
C ALA A 182 5.08 -6.76 -1.66
N GLN A 183 4.52 -7.97 -1.57
CA GLN A 183 5.06 -9.17 -2.22
C GLN A 183 4.47 -9.45 -3.60
N ALA A 184 3.37 -8.81 -3.97
CA ALA A 184 2.64 -9.07 -5.20
C ALA A 184 3.15 -8.24 -6.38
N ALA A 185 3.48 -6.96 -6.15
CA ALA A 185 3.86 -6.02 -7.20
C ALA A 185 5.03 -6.54 -8.06
N GLY A 186 4.82 -6.60 -9.37
CA GLY A 186 5.79 -7.10 -10.34
C GLY A 186 5.99 -8.62 -10.35
N LYS A 187 5.26 -9.39 -9.52
CA LYS A 187 5.34 -10.87 -9.44
C LYS A 187 4.04 -11.55 -9.84
N VAL A 188 2.91 -10.95 -9.51
CA VAL A 188 1.59 -11.37 -9.94
C VAL A 188 0.88 -10.22 -10.65
N GLU A 189 -0.05 -10.55 -11.53
CA GLU A 189 -0.84 -9.52 -12.23
C GLU A 189 -1.75 -8.79 -11.23
N ILE A 190 -1.73 -7.45 -11.31
CA ILE A 190 -2.62 -6.56 -10.55
C ILE A 190 -3.37 -5.72 -11.57
N ASP A 191 -4.70 -5.83 -11.61
CA ASP A 191 -5.56 -5.02 -12.49
C ASP A 191 -6.69 -4.41 -11.64
N LEU A 192 -6.48 -3.19 -11.19
CA LEU A 192 -7.44 -2.46 -10.35
C LEU A 192 -8.67 -1.98 -11.13
N ALA A 193 -8.64 -2.02 -12.45
CA ALA A 193 -9.84 -1.77 -13.26
C ALA A 193 -10.86 -2.92 -13.14
N LYS A 194 -10.37 -4.14 -12.88
CA LYS A 194 -11.20 -5.36 -12.75
C LYS A 194 -11.38 -5.82 -11.31
N THR A 195 -10.37 -5.59 -10.45
CA THR A 195 -10.36 -6.08 -9.07
C THR A 195 -10.87 -5.01 -8.10
N PRO A 196 -11.90 -5.29 -7.31
CA PRO A 196 -12.55 -4.29 -6.45
C PRO A 196 -11.75 -3.99 -5.16
N ILE A 197 -10.57 -3.41 -5.31
CA ILE A 197 -9.70 -2.98 -4.22
C ILE A 197 -9.84 -1.45 -4.04
N ASP A 198 -9.87 -0.98 -2.81
CA ASP A 198 -10.00 0.43 -2.45
C ASP A 198 -8.67 1.10 -2.13
N LEU A 199 -7.78 0.35 -1.50
CA LEU A 199 -6.46 0.78 -1.05
C LEU A 199 -5.47 -0.35 -1.33
N LEU A 200 -4.31 -0.02 -1.91
CA LEU A 200 -3.28 -1.03 -2.20
C LEU A 200 -1.89 -0.49 -1.86
N SER A 201 -1.18 -1.21 -0.99
CA SER A 201 0.17 -0.83 -0.53
C SER A 201 1.26 -1.48 -1.37
N LEU A 202 2.24 -0.69 -1.81
CA LEU A 202 3.35 -1.11 -2.65
C LEU A 202 4.69 -0.76 -2.01
N SER A 203 5.73 -1.54 -2.32
CA SER A 203 7.11 -1.30 -1.91
C SER A 203 8.08 -1.54 -3.06
N ALA A 204 9.06 -0.66 -3.26
CA ALA A 204 10.01 -0.79 -4.35
C ALA A 204 11.09 -1.85 -4.09
N HIS A 205 11.59 -1.99 -2.85
CA HIS A 205 12.76 -2.83 -2.55
C HIS A 205 12.52 -4.34 -2.66
N LYS A 206 11.29 -4.77 -2.90
CA LYS A 206 10.93 -6.17 -3.16
C LYS A 206 10.74 -6.46 -4.66
N SER A 207 10.92 -5.42 -5.50
CA SER A 207 10.79 -5.48 -6.97
C SER A 207 11.97 -4.77 -7.63
N TYR A 208 13.19 -5.01 -7.11
CA TYR A 208 14.45 -4.49 -7.63
C TYR A 208 14.58 -2.96 -7.66
N GLY A 209 13.74 -2.26 -6.89
CA GLY A 209 13.85 -0.84 -6.60
C GLY A 209 14.65 -0.57 -5.32
N PRO A 210 14.88 0.72 -4.98
CA PRO A 210 15.58 1.09 -3.76
C PRO A 210 14.73 0.89 -2.51
N LYS A 211 15.40 0.76 -1.37
CA LYS A 211 14.79 0.92 -0.06
C LYS A 211 14.41 2.39 0.16
N GLY A 212 13.39 2.64 0.97
CA GLY A 212 12.98 4.00 1.35
C GLY A 212 11.94 4.63 0.43
N ILE A 213 11.37 3.88 -0.53
CA ILE A 213 10.26 4.32 -1.38
C ILE A 213 9.20 3.23 -1.53
N GLY A 214 7.96 3.64 -1.53
CA GLY A 214 6.78 2.85 -1.82
C GLY A 214 5.65 3.74 -2.33
N ALA A 215 4.48 3.15 -2.52
CA ALA A 215 3.31 3.86 -2.93
C ALA A 215 2.05 3.28 -2.28
N LEU A 216 1.04 4.14 -2.11
CA LEU A 216 -0.31 3.75 -1.76
C LEU A 216 -1.25 4.13 -2.91
N TYR A 217 -1.95 3.15 -3.46
CA TYR A 217 -3.12 3.41 -4.29
C TYR A 217 -4.31 3.77 -3.41
N VAL A 218 -5.00 4.85 -3.76
CA VAL A 218 -6.22 5.32 -3.07
C VAL A 218 -7.30 5.55 -4.10
N ARG A 219 -8.32 4.69 -4.13
CA ARG A 219 -9.41 4.76 -5.12
C ARG A 219 -10.16 6.09 -5.09
N ARG A 220 -10.37 6.66 -6.27
CA ARG A 220 -11.06 7.94 -6.45
C ARG A 220 -12.53 7.83 -6.88
N LYS A 221 -12.94 6.68 -7.43
CA LYS A 221 -14.31 6.46 -7.91
C LYS A 221 -14.83 5.05 -7.52
N PRO A 222 -15.76 4.94 -6.55
CA PRO A 222 -16.17 5.98 -5.59
C PRO A 222 -14.99 6.39 -4.70
N ARG A 223 -15.00 7.64 -4.24
CA ARG A 223 -13.84 8.22 -3.56
C ARG A 223 -13.65 7.65 -2.15
N VAL A 224 -12.51 7.04 -1.91
CA VAL A 224 -12.02 6.74 -0.56
C VAL A 224 -11.32 7.97 0.00
N ARG A 225 -11.55 8.27 1.28
CA ARG A 225 -10.89 9.36 2.00
C ARG A 225 -10.04 8.81 3.13
N LEU A 226 -8.92 9.46 3.36
CA LEU A 226 -7.98 9.13 4.41
C LEU A 226 -7.69 10.38 5.23
N GLU A 227 -7.48 10.19 6.53
CA GLU A 227 -6.82 11.17 7.38
C GLU A 227 -5.31 11.07 7.19
N ALA A 228 -4.64 12.20 6.98
CA ALA A 228 -3.19 12.22 6.81
C ALA A 228 -2.47 11.88 8.12
N LEU A 229 -1.37 11.12 8.04
CA LEU A 229 -0.55 10.79 9.21
C LEU A 229 0.67 11.72 9.35
N ILE A 230 1.14 12.27 8.23
CA ILE A 230 2.31 13.15 8.17
C ILE A 230 1.86 14.51 7.62
N HIS A 231 1.98 15.53 8.44
CA HIS A 231 1.56 16.89 8.12
C HIS A 231 2.77 17.76 7.72
N GLY A 232 2.54 18.78 6.89
CA GLY A 232 3.59 19.68 6.39
C GLY A 232 3.20 20.30 5.05
N GLY A 233 4.13 20.51 4.14
CA GLY A 233 4.01 21.28 2.91
C GLY A 233 2.91 20.91 1.89
N GLY A 234 1.95 20.08 2.24
CA GLY A 234 0.80 19.75 1.39
C GLY A 234 1.10 18.84 0.20
N HIS A 235 2.27 18.19 0.19
CA HIS A 235 2.63 17.23 -0.85
C HIS A 235 1.63 16.05 -0.89
N GLU A 236 1.67 15.32 -2.00
CA GLU A 236 0.74 14.21 -2.25
C GLU A 236 -0.73 14.59 -1.99
N ARG A 237 -1.11 15.78 -2.44
CA ARG A 237 -2.49 16.32 -2.29
C ARG A 237 -2.94 16.41 -0.83
N GLY A 238 -2.00 16.65 0.08
CA GLY A 238 -2.22 16.75 1.53
C GLY A 238 -2.32 15.43 2.26
N LEU A 239 -2.17 14.30 1.57
CA LEU A 239 -2.23 12.97 2.20
C LEU A 239 -0.90 12.55 2.84
N ARG A 240 0.23 12.99 2.25
CA ARG A 240 1.55 12.67 2.75
C ARG A 240 2.52 13.80 2.45
N SER A 241 2.95 14.52 3.46
CA SER A 241 3.92 15.60 3.33
C SER A 241 5.35 15.07 3.41
N GLY A 242 6.23 15.65 2.59
CA GLY A 242 7.66 15.33 2.51
C GLY A 242 8.17 15.48 1.07
N THR A 243 9.37 16.04 0.95
CA THR A 243 10.06 16.23 -0.34
C THR A 243 10.62 14.92 -0.85
#